data_cf4f5b50bb93504b045769b5055d849c
#
_entry.id   cf4f5b50bb93504b045769b5055d849c
#
_cell.length_a   1.000
_cell.length_b   1.000
_cell.length_c   1.000
_cell.angle_alpha   90.00
_cell.angle_beta   90.00
_cell.angle_gamma   90.00
#
_symmetry.space_group_name_H-M   'P 1'
#
loop_
_entity.id
_entity.type
_entity.pdbx_description
1 polymer ?
#
loop_
_entity_poly.entity_id
_entity_poly.type
_entity_poly.pdbx_seq_one_letter_code
_entity_poly.pdbx_strand_id
1 'polypeptide(L)'
;MDTVTHGIAGSVLARGLTDRHAARAALVLGLVGGMLPDLDLFFLHGKIAYLRGHRGWTHSFFLLPFLAFALALLARFLYRYSRHVPIRVLFVFAAIGIASHILFDWITSFGIMFWIPFSRRRYALDWVFILDPFFTGIMSVTLLAATIFRSKGRLISTIGGAVLGGYVILCAALHSEALRAWQRIDGPPPGTKVAVLPQFLSPFRWLGLSDRANEIHVAFFDIGPFARGIPSPRPPERITQIFSSLSDYYPPPELARIQRYAKPPASPALIEAQKMPDVLTYLDFARFPLATVRTERSGVASVSFQDLRFLPWFSGPWERESGGGMRFRRQPFVYRVRLDRSGRPVDGGFVGGAVD
;
A
#
# COMPACT_ATOMS: atom_id res chain seq x y z
N MET A 1 -0.75 -5.22 -2.12
CA MET A 1 -2.22 -5.39 -2.07
C MET A 1 -2.54 -6.41 -0.99
N ASP A 2 -3.79 -6.83 -0.79
CA ASP A 2 -4.07 -7.95 0.10
C ASP A 2 -3.74 -9.29 -0.57
N THR A 3 -3.38 -10.29 0.25
CA THR A 3 -2.92 -11.60 -0.21
C THR A 3 -3.95 -12.35 -1.07
N VAL A 4 -5.26 -12.17 -0.79
CA VAL A 4 -6.33 -12.85 -1.54
C VAL A 4 -6.43 -12.28 -2.96
N THR A 5 -6.40 -10.95 -3.09
CA THR A 5 -6.42 -10.27 -4.40
C THR A 5 -5.21 -10.69 -5.25
N HIS A 6 -4.02 -10.81 -4.66
CA HIS A 6 -2.83 -11.33 -5.36
C HIS A 6 -3.03 -12.77 -5.86
N GLY A 7 -3.60 -13.64 -5.02
CA GLY A 7 -3.90 -15.02 -5.42
C GLY A 7 -4.90 -15.09 -6.58
N ILE A 8 -5.99 -14.32 -6.51
CA ILE A 8 -7.00 -14.25 -7.58
C ILE A 8 -6.37 -13.76 -8.88
N ALA A 9 -5.59 -12.69 -8.84
CA ALA A 9 -4.92 -12.13 -10.00
C ALA A 9 -3.91 -13.11 -10.62
N GLY A 10 -3.06 -13.73 -9.80
CA GLY A 10 -2.13 -14.77 -10.24
C GLY A 10 -2.85 -15.96 -10.91
N SER A 11 -3.99 -16.38 -10.34
CA SER A 11 -4.85 -17.42 -10.88
C SER A 11 -5.39 -17.07 -12.28
N VAL A 12 -5.92 -15.85 -12.45
CA VAL A 12 -6.44 -15.37 -13.73
C VAL A 12 -5.33 -15.29 -14.78
N LEU A 13 -4.19 -14.69 -14.43
CA LEU A 13 -3.08 -14.52 -15.36
C LEU A 13 -2.48 -15.84 -15.82
N ALA A 14 -2.27 -16.79 -14.89
CA ALA A 14 -1.80 -18.13 -15.24
C ALA A 14 -2.84 -18.89 -16.12
N ARG A 15 -4.13 -18.73 -15.84
CA ARG A 15 -5.22 -19.36 -16.61
C ARG A 15 -5.29 -18.84 -18.06
N GLY A 16 -4.94 -17.56 -18.28
CA GLY A 16 -4.88 -16.95 -19.60
C GLY A 16 -3.86 -17.58 -20.55
N LEU A 17 -2.85 -18.26 -20.00
CA LEU A 17 -1.75 -18.86 -20.78
C LEU A 17 -1.99 -20.31 -21.21
N THR A 18 -3.05 -20.95 -20.76
CA THR A 18 -3.22 -22.38 -20.99
C THR A 18 -4.62 -22.75 -21.45
N ASP A 19 -4.70 -23.88 -22.17
CA ASP A 19 -5.94 -24.51 -22.56
C ASP A 19 -6.54 -25.37 -21.41
N ARG A 20 -7.58 -26.14 -21.71
CA ARG A 20 -8.34 -26.90 -20.71
C ARG A 20 -7.52 -27.98 -19.98
N HIS A 21 -6.54 -28.57 -20.65
CA HIS A 21 -5.76 -29.69 -20.10
C HIS A 21 -4.94 -29.33 -18.86
N ALA A 22 -4.36 -28.12 -18.82
CA ALA A 22 -3.59 -27.65 -17.67
C ALA A 22 -4.34 -26.58 -16.84
N ALA A 23 -5.61 -26.30 -17.15
CA ALA A 23 -6.38 -25.21 -16.53
C ALA A 23 -6.40 -25.28 -15.00
N ARG A 24 -6.61 -26.47 -14.41
CA ARG A 24 -6.64 -26.62 -12.95
C ARG A 24 -5.28 -26.38 -12.31
N ALA A 25 -4.19 -26.83 -12.96
CA ALA A 25 -2.85 -26.58 -12.50
C ALA A 25 -2.51 -25.09 -12.57
N ALA A 26 -2.89 -24.40 -13.65
CA ALA A 26 -2.71 -22.96 -13.80
C ALA A 26 -3.44 -22.16 -12.73
N LEU A 27 -4.74 -22.48 -12.49
CA LEU A 27 -5.54 -21.80 -11.46
C LEU A 27 -4.92 -21.96 -10.08
N VAL A 28 -4.54 -23.18 -9.69
CA VAL A 28 -4.00 -23.45 -8.36
C VAL A 28 -2.58 -22.88 -8.19
N LEU A 29 -1.69 -23.08 -9.17
CA LEU A 29 -0.33 -22.58 -9.07
C LEU A 29 -0.26 -21.05 -9.20
N GLY A 30 -1.11 -20.44 -10.01
CA GLY A 30 -1.27 -19.00 -10.05
C GLY A 30 -1.78 -18.44 -8.73
N LEU A 31 -2.81 -19.09 -8.12
CA LEU A 31 -3.34 -18.71 -6.81
C LEU A 31 -2.26 -18.81 -5.72
N VAL A 32 -1.66 -19.97 -5.56
CA VAL A 32 -0.65 -20.22 -4.51
C VAL A 32 0.59 -19.37 -4.75
N GLY A 33 1.05 -19.27 -5.99
CA GLY A 33 2.17 -18.39 -6.35
C GLY A 33 1.89 -16.92 -6.07
N GLY A 34 0.65 -16.47 -6.35
CA GLY A 34 0.21 -15.12 -6.03
C GLY A 34 0.10 -14.83 -4.54
N MET A 35 -0.08 -15.84 -3.68
CA MET A 35 -0.14 -15.69 -2.23
C MET A 35 1.20 -15.93 -1.54
N LEU A 36 2.11 -16.68 -2.18
CA LEU A 36 3.31 -17.21 -1.57
C LEU A 36 4.26 -16.13 -1.00
N PRO A 37 4.51 -14.99 -1.67
CA PRO A 37 5.39 -13.97 -1.10
C PRO A 37 4.95 -13.45 0.26
N ASP A 38 3.65 -13.31 0.49
CA ASP A 38 3.06 -12.81 1.74
C ASP A 38 3.13 -13.84 2.90
N LEU A 39 3.58 -15.06 2.65
CA LEU A 39 3.85 -16.02 3.73
C LEU A 39 4.95 -15.55 4.67
N ASP A 40 5.73 -14.54 4.30
CA ASP A 40 6.71 -13.90 5.19
C ASP A 40 6.05 -13.35 6.46
N LEU A 41 4.77 -12.96 6.41
CA LEU A 41 3.99 -12.48 7.56
C LEU A 41 3.95 -13.50 8.71
N PHE A 42 3.97 -14.79 8.41
CA PHE A 42 3.98 -15.84 9.46
C PHE A 42 5.31 -15.96 10.20
N PHE A 43 6.38 -15.42 9.64
CA PHE A 43 7.73 -15.48 10.21
C PHE A 43 8.19 -14.15 10.81
N LEU A 44 7.48 -13.06 10.52
CA LEU A 44 7.81 -11.71 10.97
C LEU A 44 7.01 -11.38 12.24
N HIS A 45 7.57 -11.71 13.41
CA HIS A 45 6.93 -11.47 14.69
C HIS A 45 7.19 -10.05 15.17
N GLY A 46 6.10 -9.32 15.44
CA GLY A 46 6.14 -7.93 15.89
C GLY A 46 6.27 -6.89 14.74
N LYS A 47 5.80 -5.67 15.04
CA LYS A 47 5.67 -4.60 14.03
C LYS A 47 7.02 -4.12 13.48
N ILE A 48 8.09 -4.10 14.28
CA ILE A 48 9.44 -3.72 13.81
C ILE A 48 9.99 -4.76 12.83
N ALA A 49 9.87 -6.06 13.14
CA ALA A 49 10.26 -7.11 12.22
C ALA A 49 9.46 -7.04 10.91
N TYR A 50 8.16 -6.76 11.01
CA TYR A 50 7.30 -6.50 9.85
C TYR A 50 7.80 -5.33 9.00
N LEU A 51 8.05 -4.15 9.58
CA LEU A 51 8.56 -3.00 8.83
C LEU A 51 9.90 -3.27 8.18
N ARG A 52 10.79 -4.03 8.85
CA ARG A 52 12.12 -4.35 8.35
C ARG A 52 12.12 -5.42 7.26
N GLY A 53 11.25 -6.44 7.36
CA GLY A 53 11.33 -7.68 6.59
C GLY A 53 10.24 -7.85 5.54
N HIS A 54 9.02 -7.37 5.81
CA HIS A 54 7.90 -7.53 4.87
C HIS A 54 8.14 -6.80 3.56
N ARG A 55 7.78 -7.46 2.46
CA ARG A 55 8.10 -7.07 1.08
C ARG A 55 9.61 -7.02 0.81
N GLY A 56 10.36 -7.93 1.45
CA GLY A 56 11.79 -8.10 1.27
C GLY A 56 12.17 -9.35 0.46
N TRP A 57 12.77 -10.33 1.09
CA TRP A 57 13.33 -11.52 0.41
C TRP A 57 12.31 -12.27 -0.45
N THR A 58 11.13 -12.54 0.08
CA THR A 58 10.06 -13.28 -0.64
C THR A 58 9.52 -12.51 -1.85
N HIS A 59 9.73 -11.21 -1.89
CA HIS A 59 9.32 -10.30 -2.96
C HIS A 59 10.49 -9.90 -3.87
N SER A 60 11.62 -10.60 -3.78
CA SER A 60 12.80 -10.32 -4.60
C SER A 60 12.73 -11.00 -5.96
N PHE A 61 13.08 -10.26 -7.01
CA PHE A 61 13.26 -10.86 -8.35
C PHE A 61 14.36 -11.92 -8.37
N PHE A 62 15.37 -11.80 -7.50
CA PHE A 62 16.40 -12.81 -7.36
C PHE A 62 15.86 -14.14 -6.83
N LEU A 63 14.96 -14.09 -5.84
CA LEU A 63 14.42 -15.30 -5.23
C LEU A 63 13.25 -15.91 -6.01
N LEU A 64 12.57 -15.13 -6.86
CA LEU A 64 11.42 -15.56 -7.65
C LEU A 64 11.61 -16.89 -8.38
N PRO A 65 12.70 -17.12 -9.18
CA PRO A 65 12.84 -18.37 -9.92
C PRO A 65 13.01 -19.59 -9.00
N PHE A 66 13.64 -19.42 -7.85
CA PHE A 66 13.83 -20.51 -6.88
C PHE A 66 12.51 -20.86 -6.20
N LEU A 67 11.72 -19.86 -5.79
CA LEU A 67 10.38 -20.08 -5.21
C LEU A 67 9.41 -20.69 -6.22
N ALA A 68 9.45 -20.24 -7.47
CA ALA A 68 8.62 -20.78 -8.53
C ALA A 68 8.97 -22.24 -8.84
N PHE A 69 10.26 -22.57 -8.86
CA PHE A 69 10.73 -23.94 -9.08
C PHE A 69 10.36 -24.85 -7.91
N ALA A 70 10.56 -24.41 -6.67
CA ALA A 70 10.18 -25.14 -5.47
C ALA A 70 8.65 -25.41 -5.45
N LEU A 71 7.83 -24.40 -5.77
CA LEU A 71 6.38 -24.56 -5.86
C LEU A 71 5.97 -25.51 -6.98
N ALA A 72 6.62 -25.48 -8.13
CA ALA A 72 6.37 -26.40 -9.24
C ALA A 72 6.72 -27.84 -8.87
N LEU A 73 7.83 -28.07 -8.17
CA LEU A 73 8.21 -29.39 -7.66
C LEU A 73 7.21 -29.90 -6.63
N LEU A 74 6.86 -29.07 -5.65
CA LEU A 74 5.88 -29.41 -4.62
C LEU A 74 4.55 -29.81 -5.25
N ALA A 75 4.06 -29.01 -6.22
CA ALA A 75 2.84 -29.33 -6.95
C ALA A 75 2.94 -30.66 -7.72
N ARG A 76 4.10 -30.96 -8.33
CA ARG A 76 4.32 -32.23 -9.04
C ARG A 76 4.09 -33.43 -8.14
N PHE A 77 4.52 -33.36 -6.88
CA PHE A 77 4.40 -34.46 -5.93
C PHE A 77 3.03 -34.50 -5.25
N LEU A 78 2.50 -33.37 -4.80
CA LEU A 78 1.33 -33.31 -3.93
C LEU A 78 0.01 -33.12 -4.69
N TYR A 79 0.01 -32.49 -5.88
CA TYR A 79 -1.20 -32.12 -6.59
C TYR A 79 -1.44 -33.00 -7.81
N ARG A 80 -2.41 -33.90 -7.74
CA ARG A 80 -2.67 -34.90 -8.79
C ARG A 80 -2.89 -34.35 -10.21
N TYR A 81 -3.49 -33.16 -10.31
CA TYR A 81 -3.74 -32.51 -11.60
C TYR A 81 -2.49 -31.89 -12.25
N SER A 82 -1.38 -31.82 -11.53
CA SER A 82 -0.09 -31.37 -12.06
C SER A 82 0.74 -32.50 -12.67
N ARG A 83 0.40 -33.78 -12.36
CA ARG A 83 1.23 -34.94 -12.71
C ARG A 83 1.42 -35.14 -14.23
N HIS A 84 0.43 -34.72 -15.01
CA HIS A 84 0.46 -34.83 -16.48
C HIS A 84 0.95 -33.56 -17.19
N VAL A 85 1.20 -32.48 -16.43
CA VAL A 85 1.68 -31.22 -16.97
C VAL A 85 3.21 -31.16 -16.90
N PRO A 86 3.94 -30.82 -17.96
CA PRO A 86 5.39 -30.70 -17.92
C PRO A 86 5.87 -29.74 -16.82
N ILE A 87 6.97 -30.10 -16.13
CA ILE A 87 7.48 -29.32 -14.99
C ILE A 87 7.78 -27.85 -15.38
N ARG A 88 8.28 -27.61 -16.59
CA ARG A 88 8.50 -26.27 -17.14
C ARG A 88 7.24 -25.42 -17.21
N VAL A 89 6.08 -26.05 -17.49
CA VAL A 89 4.79 -25.36 -17.57
C VAL A 89 4.27 -25.05 -16.15
N LEU A 90 4.45 -25.98 -15.21
CA LEU A 90 4.15 -25.75 -13.79
C LEU A 90 4.99 -24.59 -13.24
N PHE A 91 6.28 -24.56 -13.57
CA PHE A 91 7.17 -23.45 -13.21
C PHE A 91 6.67 -22.10 -13.75
N VAL A 92 6.25 -22.06 -15.01
CA VAL A 92 5.71 -20.81 -15.61
C VAL A 92 4.46 -20.33 -14.87
N PHE A 93 3.54 -21.23 -14.51
CA PHE A 93 2.33 -20.84 -13.76
C PHE A 93 2.68 -20.29 -12.37
N ALA A 94 3.57 -20.96 -11.65
CA ALA A 94 4.07 -20.49 -10.35
C ALA A 94 4.80 -19.15 -10.48
N ALA A 95 5.69 -19.02 -11.47
CA ALA A 95 6.45 -17.80 -11.72
C ALA A 95 5.55 -16.60 -12.03
N ILE A 96 4.47 -16.81 -12.83
CA ILE A 96 3.50 -15.76 -13.12
C ILE A 96 2.74 -15.33 -11.87
N GLY A 97 2.32 -16.28 -11.02
CA GLY A 97 1.70 -15.95 -9.74
C GLY A 97 2.60 -15.08 -8.89
N ILE A 98 3.86 -15.49 -8.67
CA ILE A 98 4.83 -14.74 -7.88
C ILE A 98 5.20 -13.40 -8.53
N ALA A 99 5.44 -13.37 -9.84
CA ALA A 99 5.80 -12.15 -10.55
C ALA A 99 4.65 -11.12 -10.52
N SER A 100 3.40 -11.58 -10.72
CA SER A 100 2.24 -10.70 -10.62
C SER A 100 2.09 -10.10 -9.22
N HIS A 101 2.34 -10.88 -8.15
CA HIS A 101 2.37 -10.36 -6.78
C HIS A 101 3.39 -9.23 -6.64
N ILE A 102 4.64 -9.48 -7.03
CA ILE A 102 5.72 -8.48 -6.95
C ILE A 102 5.36 -7.20 -7.72
N LEU A 103 4.84 -7.34 -8.95
CA LEU A 103 4.45 -6.20 -9.78
C LEU A 103 3.27 -5.41 -9.19
N PHE A 104 2.26 -6.10 -8.68
CA PHE A 104 1.08 -5.44 -8.09
C PHE A 104 1.38 -4.79 -6.74
N ASP A 105 2.36 -5.27 -6.01
CA ASP A 105 2.84 -4.59 -4.81
C ASP A 105 3.68 -3.34 -5.15
N TRP A 106 4.44 -3.39 -6.23
CA TRP A 106 5.23 -2.25 -6.69
C TRP A 106 4.38 -1.05 -7.09
N ILE A 107 3.20 -1.28 -7.69
CA ILE A 107 2.28 -0.19 -8.07
C ILE A 107 1.57 0.45 -6.88
N THR A 108 1.66 -0.10 -5.67
CA THR A 108 1.09 0.48 -4.45
C THR A 108 2.06 1.41 -3.71
N SER A 109 1.58 2.08 -2.64
CA SER A 109 2.34 3.09 -1.91
C SER A 109 3.16 2.57 -0.71
N PHE A 110 3.06 1.27 -0.37
CA PHE A 110 3.80 0.71 0.76
C PHE A 110 5.31 0.62 0.49
N GLY A 111 5.67 0.24 -0.74
CA GLY A 111 7.05 0.06 -1.17
C GLY A 111 7.55 -1.38 -1.01
N ILE A 112 8.36 -1.82 -1.98
CA ILE A 112 8.89 -3.18 -2.13
C ILE A 112 10.40 -3.16 -2.33
N MET A 113 11.12 -4.12 -1.73
CA MET A 113 12.57 -4.28 -1.84
C MET A 113 12.94 -5.39 -2.86
N PHE A 114 12.53 -5.25 -4.11
CA PHE A 114 12.67 -6.32 -5.11
C PHE A 114 14.12 -6.59 -5.57
N TRP A 115 15.10 -5.75 -5.18
CA TRP A 115 16.53 -5.94 -5.52
C TRP A 115 17.34 -6.62 -4.42
N ILE A 116 16.75 -7.16 -3.36
CA ILE A 116 17.48 -7.99 -2.39
C ILE A 116 18.08 -9.20 -3.11
N PRO A 117 19.36 -9.58 -2.85
CA PRO A 117 20.26 -9.11 -1.76
C PRO A 117 21.08 -7.85 -2.07
N PHE A 118 21.03 -7.31 -3.30
CA PHE A 118 21.89 -6.23 -3.76
C PHE A 118 21.53 -4.86 -3.19
N SER A 119 20.24 -4.61 -2.94
CA SER A 119 19.75 -3.34 -2.38
C SER A 119 18.51 -3.56 -1.51
N ARG A 120 18.47 -2.87 -0.38
CA ARG A 120 17.29 -2.80 0.51
C ARG A 120 16.40 -1.58 0.27
N ARG A 121 16.71 -0.79 -0.75
CA ARG A 121 15.89 0.37 -1.10
C ARG A 121 14.48 -0.07 -1.47
N ARG A 122 13.48 0.65 -0.94
CA ARG A 122 12.06 0.43 -1.26
C ARG A 122 11.65 1.26 -2.47
N TYR A 123 10.91 0.64 -3.36
CA TYR A 123 10.36 1.24 -4.57
C TYR A 123 8.84 1.17 -4.55
N ALA A 124 8.18 2.26 -4.91
CA ALA A 124 6.72 2.37 -5.01
C ALA A 124 6.37 3.29 -6.18
N LEU A 125 5.31 2.96 -6.92
CA LEU A 125 4.83 3.78 -8.04
C LEU A 125 3.64 4.66 -7.64
N ASP A 126 2.98 4.36 -6.53
CA ASP A 126 1.84 5.13 -6.01
C ASP A 126 0.65 5.24 -6.99
N TRP A 127 0.43 4.23 -7.85
CA TRP A 127 -0.63 4.26 -8.86
C TRP A 127 -1.97 3.75 -8.35
N VAL A 128 -1.95 2.70 -7.52
CA VAL A 128 -3.14 1.97 -7.08
C VAL A 128 -3.19 1.90 -5.55
N PHE A 129 -4.37 2.09 -4.97
CA PHE A 129 -4.55 1.92 -3.53
C PHE A 129 -4.36 0.46 -3.11
N ILE A 130 -3.85 0.24 -1.90
CA ILE A 130 -3.51 -1.12 -1.42
C ILE A 130 -4.72 -2.07 -1.36
N LEU A 131 -5.92 -1.54 -1.08
CA LEU A 131 -7.20 -2.26 -1.08
C LEU A 131 -8.12 -1.64 -2.14
N ASP A 132 -7.81 -1.89 -3.42
CA ASP A 132 -8.55 -1.32 -4.54
C ASP A 132 -9.73 -2.23 -4.93
N PRO A 133 -10.99 -1.78 -4.73
CA PRO A 133 -12.16 -2.61 -5.03
C PRO A 133 -12.39 -2.82 -6.53
N PHE A 134 -11.94 -1.89 -7.39
CA PHE A 134 -12.07 -2.04 -8.84
C PHE A 134 -11.11 -3.10 -9.35
N PHE A 135 -9.84 -3.04 -8.91
CA PHE A 135 -8.84 -4.05 -9.20
C PHE A 135 -9.32 -5.45 -8.78
N THR A 136 -9.72 -5.58 -7.51
CA THR A 136 -10.21 -6.84 -6.94
C THR A 136 -11.47 -7.31 -7.64
N GLY A 137 -12.40 -6.41 -7.96
CA GLY A 137 -13.65 -6.69 -8.66
C GLY A 137 -13.41 -7.22 -10.07
N ILE A 138 -12.56 -6.57 -10.88
CA ILE A 138 -12.19 -7.01 -12.23
C ILE A 138 -11.64 -8.44 -12.17
N MET A 139 -10.71 -8.73 -11.27
CA MET A 139 -10.09 -10.05 -11.19
C MET A 139 -11.05 -11.11 -10.66
N SER A 140 -11.87 -10.80 -9.66
CA SER A 140 -12.86 -11.73 -9.09
C SER A 140 -13.94 -12.12 -10.11
N VAL A 141 -14.51 -11.14 -10.83
CA VAL A 141 -15.50 -11.39 -11.89
C VAL A 141 -14.88 -12.21 -13.02
N THR A 142 -13.65 -11.88 -13.42
CA THR A 142 -12.92 -12.62 -14.45
C THR A 142 -12.70 -14.08 -14.03
N LEU A 143 -12.22 -14.33 -12.81
CA LEU A 143 -12.00 -15.67 -12.30
C LEU A 143 -13.30 -16.48 -12.26
N LEU A 144 -14.37 -15.88 -11.74
CA LEU A 144 -15.69 -16.50 -11.69
C LEU A 144 -16.19 -16.87 -13.10
N ALA A 145 -16.15 -15.93 -14.04
CA ALA A 145 -16.56 -16.18 -15.41
C ALA A 145 -15.71 -17.26 -16.11
N ALA A 146 -14.37 -17.23 -15.91
CA ALA A 146 -13.48 -18.23 -16.48
C ALA A 146 -13.67 -19.63 -15.90
N THR A 147 -14.16 -19.74 -14.66
CA THR A 147 -14.47 -21.03 -14.01
C THR A 147 -15.85 -21.55 -14.39
N ILE A 148 -16.84 -20.70 -14.61
CA ILE A 148 -18.18 -21.06 -15.10
C ILE A 148 -18.09 -21.47 -16.57
N PHE A 149 -17.57 -20.61 -17.43
CA PHE A 149 -17.46 -20.83 -18.88
C PHE A 149 -16.13 -21.50 -19.25
N ARG A 150 -15.89 -22.71 -18.73
CA ARG A 150 -14.62 -23.46 -18.84
C ARG A 150 -14.09 -23.56 -20.27
N SER A 151 -14.99 -23.63 -21.27
CA SER A 151 -14.63 -23.72 -22.70
C SER A 151 -13.94 -22.46 -23.21
N LYS A 152 -14.34 -21.31 -22.70
CA LYS A 152 -13.82 -19.99 -23.04
C LYS A 152 -12.87 -19.42 -21.97
N GLY A 153 -12.54 -20.20 -20.93
CA GLY A 153 -11.82 -19.74 -19.75
C GLY A 153 -10.46 -19.08 -20.06
N ARG A 154 -9.72 -19.57 -21.07
CA ARG A 154 -8.48 -18.91 -21.53
C ARG A 154 -8.78 -17.50 -22.07
N LEU A 155 -9.73 -17.40 -23.01
CA LEU A 155 -10.10 -16.12 -23.62
C LEU A 155 -10.59 -15.12 -22.57
N ILE A 156 -11.48 -15.56 -21.67
CA ILE A 156 -12.03 -14.74 -20.58
C ILE A 156 -10.89 -14.22 -19.68
N SER A 157 -9.96 -15.10 -19.28
CA SER A 157 -8.81 -14.71 -18.45
C SER A 157 -7.87 -13.75 -19.16
N THR A 158 -7.64 -13.95 -20.46
CA THR A 158 -6.82 -13.02 -21.27
C THR A 158 -7.48 -11.63 -21.38
N ILE A 159 -8.79 -11.59 -21.65
CA ILE A 159 -9.56 -10.34 -21.70
C ILE A 159 -9.55 -9.65 -20.33
N GLY A 160 -9.80 -10.40 -19.24
CA GLY A 160 -9.77 -9.84 -17.88
C GLY A 160 -8.39 -9.28 -17.51
N GLY A 161 -7.31 -9.98 -17.90
CA GLY A 161 -5.94 -9.48 -17.75
C GLY A 161 -5.69 -8.19 -18.54
N ALA A 162 -6.20 -8.10 -19.78
CA ALA A 162 -6.12 -6.90 -20.60
C ALA A 162 -6.91 -5.73 -20.01
N VAL A 163 -8.12 -5.99 -19.49
CA VAL A 163 -8.96 -5.00 -18.79
C VAL A 163 -8.23 -4.48 -17.53
N LEU A 164 -7.62 -5.39 -16.75
CA LEU A 164 -6.82 -4.99 -15.61
C LEU A 164 -5.61 -4.13 -16.03
N GLY A 165 -4.91 -4.53 -17.08
CA GLY A 165 -3.80 -3.73 -17.64
C GLY A 165 -4.25 -2.33 -18.03
N GLY A 166 -5.40 -2.20 -18.71
CA GLY A 166 -6.02 -0.92 -19.04
C GLY A 166 -6.36 -0.09 -17.80
N TYR A 167 -6.90 -0.73 -16.76
CA TYR A 167 -7.18 -0.07 -15.48
C TYR A 167 -5.90 0.45 -14.80
N VAL A 168 -4.84 -0.34 -14.76
CA VAL A 168 -3.55 0.08 -14.17
C VAL A 168 -2.93 1.24 -14.96
N ILE A 169 -3.01 1.21 -16.30
CA ILE A 169 -2.57 2.31 -17.16
C ILE A 169 -3.39 3.58 -16.89
N LEU A 170 -4.70 3.46 -16.72
CA LEU A 170 -5.56 4.58 -16.33
C LEU A 170 -5.12 5.15 -14.97
N CYS A 171 -4.88 4.31 -13.96
CA CYS A 171 -4.41 4.77 -12.65
C CYS A 171 -3.05 5.48 -12.75
N ALA A 172 -2.12 5.00 -13.58
CA ALA A 172 -0.84 5.65 -13.83
C ALA A 172 -0.99 7.03 -14.49
N ALA A 173 -1.91 7.16 -15.46
CA ALA A 173 -2.23 8.43 -16.09
C ALA A 173 -2.88 9.41 -15.10
N LEU A 174 -3.82 8.94 -14.27
CA LEU A 174 -4.45 9.73 -13.22
C LEU A 174 -3.44 10.16 -12.14
N HIS A 175 -2.48 9.29 -11.77
CA HIS A 175 -1.38 9.67 -10.88
C HIS A 175 -0.55 10.82 -11.45
N SER A 176 -0.24 10.77 -12.74
CA SER A 176 0.50 11.85 -13.42
C SER A 176 -0.27 13.17 -13.41
N GLU A 177 -1.60 13.11 -13.61
CA GLU A 177 -2.46 14.31 -13.51
C GLU A 177 -2.55 14.82 -12.07
N ALA A 178 -2.66 13.91 -11.10
CA ALA A 178 -2.68 14.28 -9.67
C ALA A 178 -1.36 14.93 -9.24
N LEU A 179 -0.20 14.49 -9.76
CA LEU A 179 1.09 15.15 -9.54
C LEU A 179 1.08 16.58 -10.10
N ARG A 180 0.56 16.79 -11.32
CA ARG A 180 0.41 18.13 -11.90
C ARG A 180 -0.54 19.00 -11.07
N ALA A 181 -1.65 18.42 -10.59
CA ALA A 181 -2.57 19.13 -9.70
C ALA A 181 -1.88 19.52 -8.38
N TRP A 182 -1.13 18.61 -7.77
CA TRP A 182 -0.38 18.89 -6.55
C TRP A 182 0.65 19.99 -6.72
N GLN A 183 1.35 20.03 -7.86
CA GLN A 183 2.27 21.11 -8.18
C GLN A 183 1.56 22.47 -8.27
N ARG A 184 0.31 22.52 -8.75
CA ARG A 184 -0.49 23.76 -8.75
C ARG A 184 -1.00 24.15 -7.36
N ILE A 185 -1.36 23.17 -6.53
CA ILE A 185 -1.89 23.37 -5.16
C ILE A 185 -0.79 23.88 -4.21
N ASP A 186 0.34 23.16 -4.16
CA ASP A 186 1.40 23.37 -3.16
C ASP A 186 2.59 24.20 -3.69
N GLY A 187 2.91 24.10 -4.99
CA GLY A 187 4.07 24.76 -5.58
C GLY A 187 5.40 24.42 -4.87
N PRO A 188 5.75 23.14 -4.71
CA PRO A 188 6.92 22.76 -3.94
C PRO A 188 8.21 23.26 -4.61
N PRO A 189 9.19 23.79 -3.84
CA PRO A 189 10.49 24.19 -4.37
C PRO A 189 11.20 23.03 -5.10
N PRO A 190 12.07 23.32 -6.07
CA PRO A 190 12.90 22.29 -6.71
C PRO A 190 13.69 21.48 -5.69
N GLY A 191 13.77 20.16 -5.90
CA GLY A 191 14.44 19.23 -4.98
C GLY A 191 13.63 18.81 -3.75
N THR A 192 12.43 19.37 -3.55
CA THR A 192 11.51 18.92 -2.49
C THR A 192 11.07 17.49 -2.78
N LYS A 193 11.12 16.63 -1.77
CA LYS A 193 10.55 15.28 -1.85
C LYS A 193 9.02 15.37 -1.89
N VAL A 194 8.44 14.90 -2.98
CA VAL A 194 7.00 14.96 -3.24
C VAL A 194 6.46 13.55 -3.45
N ALA A 195 5.23 13.31 -3.01
CA ALA A 195 4.44 12.14 -3.40
C ALA A 195 2.96 12.51 -3.50
N VAL A 196 2.26 11.78 -4.37
CA VAL A 196 0.80 11.84 -4.47
C VAL A 196 0.27 10.42 -4.39
N LEU A 197 -0.49 10.12 -3.35
CA LEU A 197 -0.87 8.76 -2.98
C LEU A 197 -2.35 8.52 -3.30
N PRO A 198 -2.69 7.43 -3.99
CA PRO A 198 -4.08 7.08 -4.27
C PRO A 198 -4.84 6.82 -2.97
N GLN A 199 -6.14 7.10 -2.98
CA GLN A 199 -7.01 6.92 -1.84
C GLN A 199 -8.10 5.87 -2.10
N PHE A 200 -8.69 5.36 -1.03
CA PHE A 200 -9.69 4.30 -1.08
C PHE A 200 -10.95 4.70 -1.86
N LEU A 201 -11.60 3.73 -2.49
CA LEU A 201 -12.88 3.81 -3.22
C LEU A 201 -12.89 4.70 -4.48
N SER A 202 -11.78 5.27 -4.91
CA SER A 202 -11.79 6.08 -6.13
C SER A 202 -10.40 6.24 -6.72
N PRO A 203 -10.20 6.00 -8.02
CA PRO A 203 -8.94 6.28 -8.69
C PRO A 203 -8.70 7.79 -8.92
N PHE A 204 -9.66 8.64 -8.56
CA PHE A 204 -9.57 10.11 -8.72
C PHE A 204 -9.19 10.83 -7.44
N ARG A 205 -9.19 10.16 -6.27
CA ARG A 205 -8.91 10.75 -4.95
C ARG A 205 -7.46 10.54 -4.56
N TRP A 206 -6.83 11.61 -4.09
CA TRP A 206 -5.40 11.65 -3.84
C TRP A 206 -5.05 12.35 -2.53
N LEU A 207 -3.94 11.93 -1.94
CA LEU A 207 -3.25 12.58 -0.83
C LEU A 207 -1.93 13.14 -1.36
N GLY A 208 -1.81 14.45 -1.47
CA GLY A 208 -0.57 15.13 -1.82
C GLY A 208 0.30 15.37 -0.60
N LEU A 209 1.61 15.17 -0.74
CA LEU A 209 2.62 15.31 0.30
C LEU A 209 3.85 16.02 -0.26
N SER A 210 4.36 17.04 0.45
CA SER A 210 5.64 17.69 0.16
C SER A 210 6.47 17.81 1.43
N ASP A 211 7.65 17.22 1.44
CA ASP A 211 8.58 17.22 2.57
C ASP A 211 9.53 18.41 2.45
N ARG A 212 9.17 19.54 3.05
CA ARG A 212 9.95 20.77 3.08
C ARG A 212 10.93 20.77 4.26
N ALA A 213 11.85 21.72 4.29
CA ALA A 213 12.90 21.80 5.32
C ALA A 213 12.33 21.77 6.75
N ASN A 214 11.36 22.64 7.06
CA ASN A 214 10.84 22.84 8.41
C ASN A 214 9.42 22.29 8.63
N GLU A 215 8.75 21.85 7.58
CA GLU A 215 7.36 21.39 7.65
C GLU A 215 7.06 20.38 6.54
N ILE A 216 6.00 19.59 6.74
CA ILE A 216 5.45 18.71 5.71
C ILE A 216 4.08 19.27 5.34
N HIS A 217 3.88 19.55 4.06
CA HIS A 217 2.61 19.98 3.52
C HIS A 217 1.79 18.76 3.09
N VAL A 218 0.50 18.78 3.39
CA VAL A 218 -0.44 17.69 3.12
C VAL A 218 -1.77 18.27 2.67
N ALA A 219 -2.36 17.71 1.61
CA ALA A 219 -3.76 17.97 1.28
C ALA A 219 -4.41 16.75 0.62
N PHE A 220 -5.71 16.58 0.90
CA PHE A 220 -6.57 15.65 0.19
C PHE A 220 -7.30 16.39 -0.92
N PHE A 221 -7.42 15.77 -2.10
CA PHE A 221 -8.12 16.36 -3.25
C PHE A 221 -8.64 15.27 -4.20
N ASP A 222 -9.61 15.66 -5.03
CA ASP A 222 -10.24 14.80 -6.05
C ASP A 222 -10.09 15.47 -7.42
N ILE A 223 -9.46 14.79 -8.38
CA ILE A 223 -9.29 15.26 -9.77
C ILE A 223 -10.41 14.78 -10.70
N GLY A 224 -11.36 14.03 -10.18
CA GLY A 224 -12.44 13.43 -10.96
C GLY A 224 -13.45 14.44 -11.51
N PRO A 225 -14.21 14.06 -12.52
CA PRO A 225 -15.22 14.93 -13.14
C PRO A 225 -16.33 15.32 -12.17
N PHE A 226 -16.62 14.48 -11.18
CA PHE A 226 -17.67 14.73 -10.19
C PHE A 226 -17.27 15.76 -9.12
N ALA A 227 -15.97 15.91 -8.85
CA ALA A 227 -15.47 16.96 -7.96
C ALA A 227 -15.71 18.38 -8.54
N ARG A 228 -15.87 18.49 -9.85
CA ARG A 228 -16.09 19.75 -10.58
C ARG A 228 -17.58 20.08 -10.79
N GLY A 229 -18.50 19.48 -10.02
CA GLY A 229 -19.92 19.85 -10.03
C GLY A 229 -20.73 19.30 -11.20
N ILE A 230 -20.28 18.26 -11.91
CA ILE A 230 -21.11 17.54 -12.87
C ILE A 230 -22.20 16.81 -12.09
N PRO A 231 -23.52 17.05 -12.37
CA PRO A 231 -24.60 16.42 -11.63
C PRO A 231 -24.50 14.89 -11.72
N SER A 232 -24.28 14.24 -10.60
CA SER A 232 -24.43 12.78 -10.52
C SER A 232 -25.91 12.44 -10.28
N PRO A 233 -26.42 11.30 -10.79
CA PRO A 233 -27.73 10.81 -10.36
C PRO A 233 -27.75 10.70 -8.84
N ARG A 234 -28.74 11.31 -8.19
CA ARG A 234 -28.86 11.33 -6.73
C ARG A 234 -28.97 9.89 -6.20
N PRO A 235 -27.98 9.37 -5.46
CA PRO A 235 -28.11 8.07 -4.81
C PRO A 235 -29.11 8.15 -3.65
N PRO A 236 -29.64 7.00 -3.15
CA PRO A 236 -30.54 6.97 -1.99
C PRO A 236 -29.97 7.73 -0.79
N GLU A 237 -30.82 8.40 0.01
CA GLU A 237 -30.43 9.35 1.08
C GLU A 237 -29.33 8.86 2.04
N ARG A 238 -29.35 7.58 2.44
CA ARG A 238 -28.31 7.00 3.32
C ARG A 238 -26.96 6.89 2.63
N ILE A 239 -26.95 6.61 1.34
CA ILE A 239 -25.73 6.55 0.52
C ILE A 239 -25.24 7.97 0.25
N THR A 240 -26.16 8.93 0.05
CA THR A 240 -25.85 10.35 -0.16
C THR A 240 -25.10 10.95 1.04
N GLN A 241 -25.46 10.61 2.28
CA GLN A 241 -24.76 11.11 3.47
C GLN A 241 -23.32 10.62 3.59
N ILE A 242 -23.05 9.35 3.22
CA ILE A 242 -21.68 8.81 3.20
C ILE A 242 -20.86 9.47 2.07
N PHE A 243 -21.45 9.65 0.90
CA PHE A 243 -20.76 10.25 -0.25
C PHE A 243 -20.59 11.76 -0.11
N SER A 244 -21.49 12.49 0.52
CA SER A 244 -21.34 13.93 0.79
C SER A 244 -20.21 14.19 1.79
N SER A 245 -20.13 13.41 2.87
CA SER A 245 -19.03 13.52 3.82
C SER A 245 -17.66 13.18 3.20
N LEU A 246 -17.63 12.26 2.23
CA LEU A 246 -16.42 11.94 1.48
C LEU A 246 -16.05 13.04 0.46
N SER A 247 -17.04 13.68 -0.18
CA SER A 247 -16.79 14.79 -1.12
C SER A 247 -16.28 16.04 -0.41
N ASP A 248 -16.77 16.32 0.81
CA ASP A 248 -16.26 17.42 1.63
C ASP A 248 -14.80 17.21 2.06
N TYR A 249 -14.41 15.95 2.21
CA TYR A 249 -13.03 15.58 2.58
C TYR A 249 -12.05 15.62 1.40
N TYR A 250 -12.54 15.36 0.18
CA TYR A 250 -11.76 15.40 -1.06
C TYR A 250 -12.30 16.49 -1.99
N PRO A 251 -12.02 17.77 -1.71
CA PRO A 251 -12.45 18.86 -2.58
C PRO A 251 -11.72 18.83 -3.92
N PRO A 252 -12.22 19.53 -4.95
CA PRO A 252 -11.47 19.73 -6.18
C PRO A 252 -10.16 20.48 -5.90
N PRO A 253 -9.13 20.34 -6.77
CA PRO A 253 -7.80 20.91 -6.55
C PRO A 253 -7.80 22.40 -6.19
N GLU A 254 -8.70 23.19 -6.77
CA GLU A 254 -8.82 24.63 -6.58
C GLU A 254 -9.31 25.02 -5.18
N LEU A 255 -9.98 24.10 -4.48
CA LEU A 255 -10.51 24.27 -3.12
C LEU A 255 -9.74 23.46 -2.08
N ALA A 256 -8.69 22.74 -2.49
CA ALA A 256 -7.88 21.92 -1.60
C ALA A 256 -7.16 22.80 -0.56
N ARG A 257 -7.26 22.40 0.71
CA ARG A 257 -6.63 23.13 1.82
C ARG A 257 -5.36 22.43 2.27
N ILE A 258 -4.22 23.12 2.18
CA ILE A 258 -2.94 22.62 2.65
C ILE A 258 -2.92 22.64 4.18
N GLN A 259 -2.72 21.47 4.76
CA GLN A 259 -2.39 21.30 6.17
C GLN A 259 -0.87 21.28 6.29
N ARG A 260 -0.32 22.08 7.22
CA ARG A 260 1.12 22.20 7.45
C ARG A 260 1.47 21.54 8.77
N TYR A 261 2.36 20.57 8.70
CA TYR A 261 2.86 19.84 9.86
C TYR A 261 4.29 20.29 10.14
N ALA A 262 4.47 21.17 11.12
CA ALA A 262 5.78 21.67 11.53
C ALA A 262 6.64 20.51 12.06
N LYS A 263 7.87 20.43 11.59
CA LYS A 263 8.87 19.52 12.15
C LYS A 263 9.40 20.12 13.47
N PRO A 264 9.52 19.31 14.54
CA PRO A 264 10.03 19.83 15.80
C PRO A 264 11.49 20.28 15.64
N PRO A 265 11.91 21.33 16.35
CA PRO A 265 13.32 21.70 16.42
C PRO A 265 14.14 20.56 17.02
N ALA A 266 15.43 20.53 16.70
CA ALA A 266 16.34 19.59 17.30
C ALA A 266 16.34 19.79 18.83
N SER A 267 16.09 18.69 19.55
CA SER A 267 16.12 18.66 21.02
C SER A 267 16.89 17.44 21.50
N PRO A 268 17.47 17.48 22.69
CA PRO A 268 18.17 16.30 23.25
C PRO A 268 17.31 15.05 23.23
N ALA A 269 16.02 15.17 23.59
CA ALA A 269 15.08 14.02 23.59
C ALA A 269 14.88 13.44 22.19
N LEU A 270 14.73 14.29 21.16
CA LEU A 270 14.58 13.85 19.77
C LEU A 270 15.85 13.15 19.27
N ILE A 271 17.03 13.71 19.57
CA ILE A 271 18.33 13.16 19.16
C ILE A 271 18.55 11.78 19.79
N GLU A 272 18.28 11.63 21.10
CA GLU A 272 18.42 10.34 21.79
C GLU A 272 17.41 9.31 21.28
N ALA A 273 16.15 9.68 21.07
CA ALA A 273 15.16 8.79 20.51
C ALA A 273 15.55 8.29 19.09
N GLN A 274 16.13 9.14 18.27
CA GLN A 274 16.56 8.77 16.91
C GLN A 274 17.75 7.81 16.87
N LYS A 275 18.50 7.63 17.96
CA LYS A 275 19.60 6.65 18.05
C LYS A 275 19.12 5.23 18.31
N MET A 276 17.86 5.04 18.72
CA MET A 276 17.32 3.73 19.04
C MET A 276 17.22 2.86 17.76
N PRO A 277 17.66 1.60 17.79
CA PRO A 277 17.64 0.70 16.63
C PRO A 277 16.26 0.54 15.99
N ASP A 278 15.20 0.49 16.80
CA ASP A 278 13.82 0.38 16.34
C ASP A 278 13.33 1.66 15.64
N VAL A 279 13.74 2.83 16.15
CA VAL A 279 13.45 4.13 15.54
C VAL A 279 14.19 4.26 14.21
N LEU A 280 15.45 3.84 14.14
CA LEU A 280 16.20 3.80 12.87
C LEU A 280 15.51 2.90 11.84
N THR A 281 15.05 1.72 12.27
CA THR A 281 14.27 0.81 11.41
C THR A 281 12.96 1.46 10.93
N TYR A 282 12.29 2.17 11.83
CA TYR A 282 11.06 2.90 11.50
C TYR A 282 11.32 4.02 10.47
N LEU A 283 12.37 4.82 10.68
CA LEU A 283 12.74 5.94 9.80
C LEU A 283 13.22 5.47 8.43
N ASP A 284 13.89 4.31 8.35
CA ASP A 284 14.26 3.67 7.07
C ASP A 284 13.01 3.25 6.26
N PHE A 285 11.97 2.81 6.94
CA PHE A 285 10.68 2.47 6.31
C PHE A 285 9.87 3.72 5.92
N ALA A 286 9.85 4.75 6.77
CA ALA A 286 8.98 5.91 6.63
C ALA A 286 9.41 6.82 5.47
N ARG A 287 8.47 7.13 4.55
CA ARG A 287 8.74 8.06 3.44
C ARG A 287 8.56 9.52 3.84
N PHE A 288 7.58 9.81 4.70
CA PHE A 288 7.25 11.17 5.18
C PHE A 288 7.17 11.16 6.71
N PRO A 289 8.31 10.89 7.39
CA PRO A 289 8.33 10.82 8.84
C PRO A 289 8.14 12.19 9.47
N LEU A 290 7.19 12.27 10.40
CA LEU A 290 7.00 13.42 11.29
C LEU A 290 7.26 12.98 12.71
N ALA A 291 8.15 13.68 13.41
CA ALA A 291 8.34 13.52 14.85
C ALA A 291 7.49 14.52 15.62
N THR A 292 7.04 14.14 16.81
CA THR A 292 6.37 15.02 17.77
C THR A 292 7.01 14.81 19.14
N VAL A 293 7.48 15.89 19.76
CA VAL A 293 8.08 15.86 21.10
C VAL A 293 7.11 16.48 22.09
N ARG A 294 6.82 15.76 23.17
CA ARG A 294 5.98 16.24 24.29
C ARG A 294 6.73 16.00 25.59
N THR A 295 6.78 17.00 26.45
CA THR A 295 7.34 16.87 27.80
C THR A 295 6.17 16.90 28.79
N GLU A 296 6.07 15.85 29.60
CA GLU A 296 5.08 15.76 30.67
C GLU A 296 5.47 16.62 31.87
N ARG A 297 4.49 16.93 32.73
CA ARG A 297 4.75 17.65 34.00
C ARG A 297 5.72 16.92 34.92
N SER A 298 5.81 15.62 34.78
CA SER A 298 6.76 14.74 35.47
C SER A 298 8.22 14.94 35.06
N GLY A 299 8.48 15.67 33.94
CA GLY A 299 9.80 15.82 33.32
C GLY A 299 10.18 14.67 32.40
N VAL A 300 9.29 13.68 32.21
CA VAL A 300 9.43 12.63 31.21
C VAL A 300 9.15 13.20 29.83
N ALA A 301 10.04 12.96 28.88
CA ALA A 301 9.84 13.33 27.49
C ALA A 301 9.24 12.15 26.70
N SER A 302 8.31 12.44 25.81
CA SER A 302 7.71 11.47 24.89
C SER A 302 7.94 11.94 23.46
N VAL A 303 8.63 11.13 22.65
CA VAL A 303 8.88 11.37 21.23
C VAL A 303 8.09 10.37 20.42
N SER A 304 7.20 10.84 19.56
CA SER A 304 6.40 9.98 18.69
C SER A 304 6.80 10.21 17.24
N PHE A 305 6.97 9.13 16.49
CA PHE A 305 7.25 9.14 15.05
C PHE A 305 6.04 8.59 14.31
N GLN A 306 5.60 9.29 13.27
CA GLN A 306 4.50 8.89 12.40
C GLN A 306 4.88 9.08 10.94
N ASP A 307 4.41 8.21 10.06
CA ASP A 307 4.56 8.39 8.63
C ASP A 307 3.26 8.95 8.04
N LEU A 308 3.32 10.16 7.50
CA LEU A 308 2.15 10.87 6.99
C LEU A 308 1.52 10.21 5.73
N ARG A 309 2.17 9.20 5.13
CA ARG A 309 1.52 8.35 4.11
C ARG A 309 0.26 7.65 4.63
N PHE A 310 0.24 7.31 5.92
CA PHE A 310 -0.82 6.57 6.58
C PHE A 310 -1.79 7.46 7.35
N LEU A 311 -1.97 8.71 6.89
CA LEU A 311 -3.03 9.56 7.43
C LEU A 311 -4.38 8.88 7.20
N PRO A 312 -5.20 8.74 8.25
CA PRO A 312 -6.45 8.00 8.13
C PRO A 312 -7.43 8.75 7.26
N TRP A 313 -7.89 8.11 6.22
CA TRP A 313 -8.99 8.55 5.37
C TRP A 313 -10.37 8.38 6.04
N PHE A 314 -10.43 7.68 7.18
CA PHE A 314 -11.64 7.44 7.98
C PHE A 314 -11.79 8.35 9.20
N SER A 315 -10.84 9.21 9.50
CA SER A 315 -11.04 10.13 10.61
C SER A 315 -12.08 11.14 10.18
N GLY A 316 -13.29 10.95 10.72
CA GLY A 316 -14.35 11.96 10.77
C GLY A 316 -13.80 13.30 11.26
N PRO A 317 -14.67 14.31 11.43
CA PRO A 317 -14.23 15.69 11.65
C PRO A 317 -13.13 15.75 12.71
N TRP A 318 -12.01 16.36 12.34
CA TRP A 318 -10.81 16.57 13.14
C TRP A 318 -11.20 17.16 14.50
N GLU A 319 -11.00 16.42 15.58
CA GLU A 319 -11.10 17.00 16.92
C GLU A 319 -9.97 18.02 17.10
N ARG A 320 -10.30 19.30 17.12
CA ARG A 320 -9.37 20.36 17.56
C ARG A 320 -9.13 20.17 19.04
N GLU A 321 -7.90 19.88 19.42
CA GLU A 321 -7.50 20.07 20.83
C GLU A 321 -7.60 21.55 21.20
N SER A 322 -8.02 21.84 22.44
CA SER A 322 -8.08 23.18 23.03
C SER A 322 -6.75 23.94 23.08
N GLY A 323 -5.71 23.46 22.43
CA GLY A 323 -4.37 24.06 22.28
C GLY A 323 -3.88 24.18 20.83
N GLY A 324 -4.77 24.07 19.83
CA GLY A 324 -4.44 24.28 18.40
C GLY A 324 -3.79 23.10 17.68
N GLY A 325 -3.53 21.99 18.35
CA GLY A 325 -3.00 20.76 17.73
C GLY A 325 -4.11 19.83 17.22
N MET A 326 -3.89 19.15 16.09
CA MET A 326 -4.80 18.10 15.60
C MET A 326 -4.45 16.75 16.22
N ARG A 327 -5.42 16.09 16.85
CA ARG A 327 -5.28 14.74 17.38
C ARG A 327 -5.89 13.72 16.44
N PHE A 328 -5.08 12.80 15.93
CA PHE A 328 -5.57 11.66 15.16
C PHE A 328 -5.98 10.54 16.13
N ARG A 329 -7.23 10.15 16.11
CA ARG A 329 -7.80 9.21 17.10
C ARG A 329 -7.24 7.79 17.02
N ARG A 330 -6.72 7.33 15.87
CA ARG A 330 -5.98 6.07 15.68
C ARG A 330 -5.21 6.12 14.36
N GLN A 331 -3.93 6.41 14.40
CA GLN A 331 -3.06 6.25 13.23
C GLN A 331 -2.40 4.89 13.27
N PRO A 332 -2.42 4.11 12.18
CA PRO A 332 -1.56 2.95 12.07
C PRO A 332 -0.10 3.42 12.05
N PHE A 333 0.80 2.60 12.61
CA PHE A 333 2.23 2.86 12.56
C PHE A 333 2.71 4.16 13.23
N VAL A 334 2.22 4.48 14.42
CA VAL A 334 2.85 5.49 15.29
C VAL A 334 3.78 4.78 16.26
N TYR A 335 5.07 5.08 16.20
CA TYR A 335 6.07 4.57 17.13
C TYR A 335 6.40 5.64 18.17
N ARG A 336 6.33 5.30 19.48
CA ARG A 336 6.58 6.22 20.57
C ARG A 336 7.73 5.73 21.42
N VAL A 337 8.61 6.66 21.80
CA VAL A 337 9.69 6.48 22.76
C VAL A 337 9.41 7.34 23.97
N ARG A 338 9.56 6.81 25.19
CA ARG A 338 9.57 7.58 26.43
C ARG A 338 10.99 7.66 26.95
N LEU A 339 11.41 8.87 27.37
CA LEU A 339 12.72 9.13 27.95
C LEU A 339 12.53 9.67 29.36
N ASP A 340 13.38 9.22 30.29
CA ASP A 340 13.40 9.72 31.66
C ASP A 340 13.92 11.19 31.74
N ARG A 341 13.99 11.72 32.96
CA ARG A 341 14.50 13.08 33.20
C ARG A 341 15.98 13.25 32.82
N SER A 342 16.74 12.18 32.75
CA SER A 342 18.14 12.18 32.32
C SER A 342 18.30 12.10 30.82
N GLY A 343 17.17 11.98 30.06
CA GLY A 343 17.16 11.82 28.61
C GLY A 343 17.44 10.38 28.15
N ARG A 344 17.40 9.38 29.05
CA ARG A 344 17.61 7.99 28.69
C ARG A 344 16.30 7.35 28.25
N PRO A 345 16.26 6.55 27.15
CA PRO A 345 15.10 5.80 26.76
C PRO A 345 14.68 4.80 27.85
N VAL A 346 13.42 4.87 28.28
CA VAL A 346 12.83 3.97 29.27
C VAL A 346 12.05 2.85 28.59
N ASP A 347 11.25 3.23 27.60
CA ASP A 347 10.51 2.27 26.80
C ASP A 347 10.30 2.82 25.36
N GLY A 348 9.94 1.90 24.45
CA GLY A 348 9.58 2.26 23.07
C GLY A 348 8.66 1.22 22.47
N GLY A 349 7.66 1.69 21.72
CA GLY A 349 6.70 0.78 21.09
C GLY A 349 5.68 1.48 20.20
N PHE A 350 4.91 0.68 19.46
CA PHE A 350 3.80 1.20 18.65
C PHE A 350 2.61 1.58 19.53
N VAL A 351 2.05 2.77 19.27
CA VAL A 351 0.88 3.27 19.97
C VAL A 351 -0.38 2.86 19.21
N GLY A 352 -1.35 2.24 19.91
CA GLY A 352 -2.68 1.99 19.39
C GLY A 352 -2.78 0.83 18.40
N GLY A 353 -2.47 -0.35 18.85
CA GLY A 353 -2.80 -1.60 18.20
C GLY A 353 -3.04 -2.67 19.23
N ALA A 354 -4.29 -3.12 19.36
CA ALA A 354 -4.53 -4.43 19.95
C ALA A 354 -3.93 -5.43 18.94
N VAL A 355 -2.78 -5.93 19.27
CA VAL A 355 -2.23 -7.28 19.07
C VAL A 355 -0.81 -7.20 19.63
N ASP A 356 -0.64 -7.65 20.87
CA ASP A 356 0.61 -8.16 21.36
C ASP A 356 0.90 -9.51 20.70
#